data_82c7d0eac05b542225607ece7b4697f4
#
_entry.id   82c7d0eac05b542225607ece7b4697f4
#
_cell.length_a   1.000
_cell.length_b   1.000
_cell.length_c   1.000
_cell.angle_alpha   90.00
_cell.angle_beta   90.00
_cell.angle_gamma   90.00
#
_symmetry.space_group_name_H-M   'P 1'
#
loop_
_entity.id
_entity.type
_entity.pdbx_description
1 polymer ?
#
loop_
_entity_poly.entity_id
_entity_poly.type
_entity_poly.pdbx_seq_one_letter_code
_entity_poly.pdbx_strand_id
1 'polypeptide(L)'
;MDYLCNNRFDVSSRREFLTKTGMGVGSLALGSLLQEIQAEDKSGLLPRQAPLPHKAKAVIHIFASGAPSHLDTFDWKPEMKKHSGTSVDGGSREIFATPFNFTASGKSGIHISDAFPKLQTVADELCLINSVTTDVPAHGPAAKFVHTGSLVLPKPSLGSWVLYGLGSESQDLPGFISMGGGADWRQSSFLPSLFQGSNANFNRSSPPNKVLPNLYSEFTSNEVQKNQIDLSKKLNLLHEQRVQKDEQLEARIKSFELAFKMQAAATDAFDFRKESESTIQEYGTTELGAKLLVARRLVERGVRFVQIEAGGWDHHQNVLQNVTRTGGAIDTPVAALIKDLKDRGLLDSTLIIWGGEFGRTVSTAGRVNEQSGRDHHSKVFSMWMAGGGVKGGMRYGKSDDIGKEVAEDPFTVHDFHATVLRLLGFDHTKLTYRYNGRDFRLTDNFGEVAKDIIA
;
A
#
# COMPACT_ATOMS: atom_id res chain seq x y z
N MET A 1 -42.40 -6.62 -65.99
CA MET A 1 -42.66 -7.67 -64.95
C MET A 1 -41.74 -7.39 -63.80
N ASP A 2 -42.27 -6.68 -62.82
CA ASP A 2 -41.54 -6.29 -61.62
C ASP A 2 -41.63 -7.38 -60.57
N TYR A 3 -40.48 -7.75 -60.00
CA TYR A 3 -40.44 -8.43 -58.69
C TYR A 3 -39.54 -7.64 -57.77
N LEU A 4 -40.21 -6.80 -56.96
CA LEU A 4 -39.66 -6.17 -55.79
C LEU A 4 -39.62 -7.20 -54.63
N CYS A 5 -38.44 -7.59 -54.20
CA CYS A 5 -38.22 -8.28 -52.94
C CYS A 5 -38.03 -7.26 -51.83
N ASN A 6 -39.10 -6.99 -51.07
CA ASN A 6 -39.12 -6.08 -49.94
C ASN A 6 -38.95 -6.93 -48.67
N ASN A 7 -37.72 -7.22 -48.25
CA ASN A 7 -37.41 -7.77 -46.94
C ASN A 7 -36.66 -6.70 -46.13
N ARG A 8 -37.43 -5.82 -45.49
CA ARG A 8 -36.94 -5.00 -44.39
C ARG A 8 -36.86 -5.90 -43.17
N PHE A 9 -35.67 -6.25 -42.74
CA PHE A 9 -35.45 -6.73 -41.38
C PHE A 9 -35.62 -5.52 -40.46
N ASP A 10 -36.75 -5.47 -39.73
CA ASP A 10 -36.93 -4.55 -38.60
C ASP A 10 -35.90 -4.90 -37.55
N VAL A 11 -34.88 -4.10 -37.44
CA VAL A 11 -33.91 -4.16 -36.33
C VAL A 11 -34.66 -3.64 -35.10
N SER A 12 -35.31 -4.52 -34.35
CA SER A 12 -35.90 -4.19 -33.07
C SER A 12 -34.80 -3.65 -32.15
N SER A 13 -35.05 -2.49 -31.51
CA SER A 13 -34.12 -1.93 -30.52
C SER A 13 -33.94 -2.92 -29.37
N ARG A 14 -32.78 -2.94 -28.72
CA ARG A 14 -32.50 -3.79 -27.55
C ARG A 14 -33.64 -3.70 -26.49
N ARG A 15 -34.28 -2.57 -26.40
CA ARG A 15 -35.42 -2.32 -25.51
C ARG A 15 -36.69 -3.05 -25.96
N GLU A 16 -36.97 -3.13 -27.24
CA GLU A 16 -38.11 -3.86 -27.81
C GLU A 16 -37.94 -5.39 -27.73
N PHE A 17 -36.70 -5.88 -27.87
CA PHE A 17 -36.38 -7.28 -27.66
C PHE A 17 -36.63 -7.71 -26.21
N LEU A 18 -36.25 -6.89 -25.23
CA LEU A 18 -36.44 -7.15 -23.79
C LEU A 18 -37.91 -7.10 -23.36
N THR A 19 -38.75 -6.28 -24.01
CA THR A 19 -40.19 -6.23 -23.72
C THR A 19 -41.00 -7.37 -24.38
N LYS A 20 -40.50 -7.97 -25.42
CA LYS A 20 -41.16 -9.09 -26.16
C LYS A 20 -40.83 -10.48 -25.64
N THR A 21 -39.73 -10.65 -24.92
CA THR A 21 -39.29 -11.92 -24.31
C THR A 21 -39.68 -11.96 -22.82
N GLY A 22 -40.83 -12.40 -22.53
CA GLY A 22 -41.54 -12.46 -21.25
C GLY A 22 -40.68 -12.67 -19.97
N MET A 23 -41.18 -12.07 -18.92
CA MET A 23 -40.70 -11.79 -17.56
C MET A 23 -40.18 -12.96 -16.68
N GLY A 24 -39.60 -14.01 -17.19
CA GLY A 24 -39.09 -15.14 -16.38
C GLY A 24 -37.59 -15.40 -16.42
N VAL A 25 -36.93 -15.06 -17.51
CA VAL A 25 -35.48 -15.28 -17.68
C VAL A 25 -34.71 -13.94 -17.70
N GLY A 26 -35.42 -12.82 -17.84
CA GLY A 26 -34.88 -11.49 -18.00
C GLY A 26 -34.21 -10.93 -16.74
N SER A 27 -34.59 -11.34 -15.53
CA SER A 27 -34.01 -10.83 -14.30
C SER A 27 -32.62 -11.41 -14.00
N LEU A 28 -32.34 -12.65 -14.39
CA LEU A 28 -31.01 -13.27 -14.28
C LEU A 28 -30.07 -12.75 -15.37
N ALA A 29 -30.57 -12.56 -16.59
CA ALA A 29 -29.79 -11.96 -17.68
C ALA A 29 -29.54 -10.45 -17.44
N LEU A 30 -30.48 -9.72 -16.81
CA LEU A 30 -30.29 -8.33 -16.45
C LEU A 30 -29.26 -8.18 -15.32
N GLY A 31 -29.23 -9.11 -14.35
CA GLY A 31 -28.22 -9.14 -13.29
C GLY A 31 -26.80 -9.38 -13.84
N SER A 32 -26.63 -10.28 -14.82
CA SER A 32 -25.35 -10.53 -15.47
C SER A 32 -24.93 -9.38 -16.42
N LEU A 33 -25.89 -8.78 -17.13
CA LEU A 33 -25.65 -7.59 -17.96
C LEU A 33 -25.35 -6.35 -17.14
N LEU A 34 -25.94 -6.17 -15.96
CA LEU A 34 -25.60 -5.10 -15.03
C LEU A 34 -24.21 -5.34 -14.41
N GLN A 35 -23.81 -6.59 -14.18
CA GLN A 35 -22.45 -6.92 -13.79
C GLN A 35 -21.44 -6.69 -14.92
N GLU A 36 -21.80 -6.97 -16.17
CA GLU A 36 -20.96 -6.66 -17.34
C GLU A 36 -20.87 -5.17 -17.63
N ILE A 37 -21.98 -4.40 -17.45
CA ILE A 37 -21.97 -2.94 -17.56
C ILE A 37 -21.14 -2.30 -16.43
N GLN A 38 -21.16 -2.85 -15.22
CA GLN A 38 -20.23 -2.45 -14.16
C GLN A 38 -18.77 -2.87 -14.46
N ALA A 39 -18.56 -3.90 -15.28
CA ALA A 39 -17.23 -4.29 -15.75
C ALA A 39 -16.69 -3.36 -16.85
N GLU A 40 -17.55 -2.79 -17.70
CA GLU A 40 -17.14 -1.86 -18.77
C GLU A 40 -16.75 -0.46 -18.27
N ASP A 41 -17.20 -0.01 -17.10
CA ASP A 41 -16.84 1.31 -16.54
C ASP A 41 -15.60 1.28 -15.62
N LYS A 42 -14.76 0.24 -15.74
CA LYS A 42 -13.45 0.15 -15.06
C LYS A 42 -12.41 1.13 -15.62
N SER A 43 -12.77 1.94 -16.61
CA SER A 43 -11.88 2.95 -17.23
C SER A 43 -11.70 4.23 -16.40
N GLY A 44 -12.47 4.43 -15.32
CA GLY A 44 -12.46 5.64 -14.51
C GLY A 44 -11.89 5.44 -13.10
N LEU A 45 -11.46 6.56 -12.46
CA LEU A 45 -11.05 6.61 -11.05
C LEU A 45 -12.22 6.75 -10.08
N LEU A 46 -13.46 6.63 -10.52
CA LEU A 46 -14.62 6.76 -9.64
C LEU A 46 -14.59 5.71 -8.52
N PRO A 47 -15.05 6.05 -7.31
CA PRO A 47 -15.12 5.12 -6.21
C PRO A 47 -15.92 3.88 -6.58
N ARG A 48 -15.42 2.71 -6.19
CA ARG A 48 -16.08 1.43 -6.39
C ARG A 48 -16.32 0.76 -5.05
N GLN A 49 -17.42 0.06 -4.94
CA GLN A 49 -17.73 -0.72 -3.76
C GLN A 49 -17.00 -2.07 -3.87
N ALA A 50 -16.25 -2.43 -2.83
CA ALA A 50 -15.66 -3.76 -2.76
C ALA A 50 -16.73 -4.83 -2.58
N PRO A 51 -16.53 -6.04 -3.15
CA PRO A 51 -17.55 -7.09 -3.18
C PRO A 51 -17.78 -7.79 -1.83
N LEU A 52 -16.83 -7.69 -0.89
CA LEU A 52 -16.92 -8.35 0.41
C LEU A 52 -17.04 -7.32 1.54
N PRO A 53 -17.64 -7.67 2.69
CA PRO A 53 -17.63 -6.82 3.88
C PRO A 53 -16.18 -6.46 4.29
N HIS A 54 -15.95 -5.18 4.56
CA HIS A 54 -14.63 -4.65 4.89
C HIS A 54 -14.75 -3.39 5.74
N LYS A 55 -13.67 -3.08 6.47
CA LYS A 55 -13.52 -1.83 7.21
C LYS A 55 -12.52 -0.90 6.53
N ALA A 56 -11.40 -1.44 6.03
CA ALA A 56 -10.35 -0.64 5.39
C ALA A 56 -10.85 0.02 4.10
N LYS A 57 -10.68 1.33 4.01
CA LYS A 57 -10.95 2.15 2.82
C LYS A 57 -9.66 2.73 2.23
N ALA A 58 -8.64 2.90 3.06
CA ALA A 58 -7.33 3.43 2.67
C ALA A 58 -6.20 2.64 3.31
N VAL A 59 -5.00 2.76 2.73
CA VAL A 59 -3.77 2.12 3.20
C VAL A 59 -2.68 3.18 3.35
N ILE A 60 -1.96 3.15 4.48
CA ILE A 60 -0.69 3.82 4.67
C ILE A 60 0.37 2.74 4.82
N HIS A 61 1.21 2.56 3.80
CA HIS A 61 2.29 1.57 3.81
C HIS A 61 3.63 2.26 4.11
N ILE A 62 4.17 2.00 5.29
CA ILE A 62 5.46 2.49 5.77
C ILE A 62 6.49 1.41 5.50
N PHE A 63 7.19 1.51 4.38
CA PHE A 63 8.16 0.51 3.97
C PHE A 63 9.54 0.81 4.57
N ALA A 64 9.99 -0.07 5.45
CA ALA A 64 11.25 0.01 6.16
C ALA A 64 12.37 -0.60 5.31
N SER A 65 12.80 0.12 4.25
CA SER A 65 13.83 -0.37 3.33
C SER A 65 15.17 -0.57 4.01
N GLY A 66 15.83 -1.68 3.68
CA GLY A 66 17.07 -2.12 4.31
C GLY A 66 16.85 -3.24 5.34
N ALA A 67 15.65 -3.84 5.39
CA ALA A 67 15.37 -5.06 6.13
C ALA A 67 15.63 -4.97 7.65
N PRO A 68 14.69 -4.44 8.43
CA PRO A 68 14.79 -4.38 9.89
C PRO A 68 15.00 -5.75 10.52
N SER A 69 15.89 -5.83 11.50
CA SER A 69 16.08 -7.05 12.28
C SER A 69 14.86 -7.33 13.15
N HIS A 70 14.16 -8.43 12.87
CA HIS A 70 13.04 -8.88 13.69
C HIS A 70 13.45 -9.13 15.14
N LEU A 71 14.66 -9.64 15.36
CA LEU A 71 15.23 -9.97 16.67
C LEU A 71 15.49 -8.75 17.56
N ASP A 72 15.73 -7.59 16.93
CA ASP A 72 16.07 -6.35 17.66
C ASP A 72 14.88 -5.39 17.73
N THR A 73 13.71 -5.78 17.13
CA THR A 73 12.52 -4.91 17.01
C THR A 73 11.25 -5.50 17.63
N PHE A 74 10.67 -6.56 17.03
CA PHE A 74 9.32 -7.06 17.36
C PHE A 74 9.24 -8.56 17.63
N ASP A 75 10.34 -9.31 17.52
CA ASP A 75 10.35 -10.74 17.75
C ASP A 75 11.23 -11.09 18.96
N TRP A 76 10.62 -11.07 20.13
CA TRP A 76 11.30 -11.33 21.40
C TRP A 76 11.73 -12.80 21.54
N LYS A 77 13.06 -13.02 21.69
CA LYS A 77 13.72 -14.33 21.80
C LYS A 77 14.60 -14.42 23.04
N PRO A 78 14.02 -14.64 24.23
CA PRO A 78 14.80 -14.72 25.48
C PRO A 78 15.83 -15.84 25.48
N GLU A 79 15.54 -16.96 24.81
CA GLU A 79 16.45 -18.11 24.72
C GLU A 79 17.77 -17.78 24.02
N MET A 80 17.78 -16.81 23.08
CA MET A 80 19.01 -16.40 22.40
C MET A 80 20.13 -15.99 23.37
N LYS A 81 19.79 -15.46 24.55
CA LYS A 81 20.78 -15.06 25.56
C LYS A 81 21.61 -16.25 26.06
N LYS A 82 21.01 -17.46 26.12
CA LYS A 82 21.69 -18.67 26.53
C LYS A 82 22.68 -19.20 25.50
N HIS A 83 22.46 -18.85 24.24
CA HIS A 83 23.26 -19.30 23.11
C HIS A 83 24.23 -18.23 22.59
N SER A 84 24.20 -17.02 23.13
CA SER A 84 25.06 -15.93 22.68
C SER A 84 26.56 -16.26 22.81
N GLY A 85 27.33 -16.00 21.75
CA GLY A 85 28.75 -16.35 21.68
C GLY A 85 29.03 -17.82 21.31
N THR A 86 27.98 -18.66 21.13
CA THR A 86 28.17 -20.01 20.61
C THR A 86 28.18 -20.01 19.08
N SER A 87 28.93 -20.94 18.47
CA SER A 87 29.02 -21.03 17.01
C SER A 87 27.70 -21.47 16.39
N VAL A 88 27.33 -20.85 15.27
CA VAL A 88 26.24 -21.32 14.42
C VAL A 88 26.76 -22.45 13.53
N ASP A 89 26.16 -23.62 13.65
CA ASP A 89 26.43 -24.79 12.79
C ASP A 89 27.94 -25.19 12.75
N GLY A 90 28.68 -24.92 13.85
CA GLY A 90 30.12 -25.22 13.93
C GLY A 90 31.05 -24.30 13.11
N GLY A 91 30.50 -23.23 12.52
CA GLY A 91 31.27 -22.25 11.75
C GLY A 91 31.92 -21.15 12.59
N SER A 92 32.46 -20.14 11.91
CA SER A 92 33.10 -18.97 12.54
C SER A 92 32.12 -17.88 13.00
N ARG A 93 30.84 -18.02 12.70
CA ARG A 93 29.79 -17.05 13.05
C ARG A 93 29.21 -17.41 14.42
N GLU A 94 29.11 -16.45 15.29
CA GLU A 94 28.53 -16.64 16.61
C GLU A 94 27.10 -16.13 16.68
N ILE A 95 26.23 -16.83 17.43
CA ILE A 95 24.87 -16.35 17.77
C ILE A 95 25.03 -15.05 18.53
N PHE A 96 24.30 -14.05 18.07
CA PHE A 96 24.31 -12.71 18.64
C PHE A 96 22.95 -12.41 19.25
N ALA A 97 22.80 -12.58 20.57
CA ALA A 97 21.60 -12.16 21.27
C ALA A 97 21.37 -10.66 21.11
N THR A 98 20.12 -10.26 21.02
CA THR A 98 19.76 -8.84 20.91
C THR A 98 20.32 -8.03 22.09
N PRO A 99 20.91 -6.85 21.83
CA PRO A 99 21.35 -5.95 22.91
C PRO A 99 20.20 -5.17 23.55
N PHE A 100 18.97 -5.30 23.00
CA PHE A 100 17.78 -4.60 23.51
C PHE A 100 17.03 -5.44 24.54
N ASN A 101 16.36 -4.77 25.50
CA ASN A 101 15.33 -5.38 26.27
C ASN A 101 14.00 -5.30 25.53
N PHE A 102 13.06 -6.15 25.95
CA PHE A 102 11.70 -6.18 25.43
C PHE A 102 10.73 -6.00 26.57
N THR A 103 9.78 -5.11 26.40
CA THR A 103 8.78 -4.77 27.41
C THR A 103 7.42 -5.31 26.98
N ALA A 104 6.74 -6.04 27.87
CA ALA A 104 5.34 -6.42 27.71
C ALA A 104 4.49 -5.14 27.72
N SER A 105 3.84 -4.84 26.60
CA SER A 105 3.25 -3.53 26.32
C SER A 105 1.74 -3.63 26.13
N GLY A 106 1.02 -2.56 26.54
CA GLY A 106 -0.44 -2.51 26.46
C GLY A 106 -1.13 -3.50 27.41
N LYS A 107 -2.44 -3.65 27.26
CA LYS A 107 -3.24 -4.66 27.96
C LYS A 107 -3.02 -6.07 27.37
N SER A 108 -2.67 -6.11 26.10
CA SER A 108 -2.38 -7.33 25.36
C SER A 108 -1.09 -8.04 25.82
N GLY A 109 -0.14 -7.28 26.41
CA GLY A 109 1.14 -7.82 26.84
C GLY A 109 2.08 -8.23 25.72
N ILE A 110 1.87 -7.75 24.49
CA ILE A 110 2.80 -8.01 23.38
C ILE A 110 4.16 -7.39 23.68
N HIS A 111 5.24 -8.11 23.37
CA HIS A 111 6.60 -7.64 23.66
C HIS A 111 7.13 -6.82 22.51
N ILE A 112 7.57 -5.60 22.82
CA ILE A 112 8.17 -4.65 21.88
C ILE A 112 9.53 -4.23 22.44
N SER A 113 10.53 -4.12 21.56
CA SER A 113 11.87 -3.68 21.91
C SER A 113 11.87 -2.26 22.53
N ASP A 114 12.78 -2.01 23.45
CA ASP A 114 12.99 -0.71 24.07
C ASP A 114 13.54 0.35 23.08
N ALA A 115 13.86 -0.06 21.86
CA ALA A 115 14.11 0.87 20.76
C ALA A 115 12.83 1.65 20.33
N PHE A 116 11.63 1.23 20.81
CA PHE A 116 10.34 1.78 20.40
C PHE A 116 9.43 2.14 21.59
N PRO A 117 9.86 3.01 22.53
CA PRO A 117 9.09 3.32 23.74
C PRO A 117 7.75 4.01 23.46
N LYS A 118 7.58 4.70 22.35
CA LYS A 118 6.31 5.32 22.00
C LYS A 118 5.34 4.31 21.36
N LEU A 119 5.83 3.42 20.50
CA LEU A 119 5.01 2.31 19.96
C LEU A 119 4.51 1.37 21.06
N GLN A 120 5.26 1.18 22.16
CA GLN A 120 4.80 0.46 23.34
C GLN A 120 3.50 1.05 23.90
N THR A 121 3.27 2.35 23.79
CA THR A 121 2.05 3.03 24.30
C THR A 121 0.81 2.78 23.45
N VAL A 122 0.97 2.33 22.21
CA VAL A 122 -0.10 1.99 21.26
C VAL A 122 -0.10 0.50 20.89
N ALA A 123 0.53 -0.34 21.70
CA ALA A 123 0.71 -1.76 21.47
C ALA A 123 -0.62 -2.51 21.23
N ASP A 124 -1.68 -2.10 21.91
CA ASP A 124 -3.02 -2.70 21.77
C ASP A 124 -3.66 -2.46 20.40
N GLU A 125 -3.13 -1.57 19.58
CA GLU A 125 -3.57 -1.35 18.19
C GLU A 125 -2.77 -2.19 17.17
N LEU A 126 -1.65 -2.80 17.58
CA LEU A 126 -0.72 -3.50 16.68
C LEU A 126 -1.06 -4.99 16.56
N CYS A 127 -1.07 -5.50 15.35
CA CYS A 127 -0.98 -6.92 15.04
C CYS A 127 0.45 -7.22 14.58
N LEU A 128 1.25 -7.87 15.43
CA LEU A 128 2.61 -8.29 15.09
C LEU A 128 2.55 -9.60 14.29
N ILE A 129 3.21 -9.64 13.13
CA ILE A 129 3.32 -10.83 12.28
C ILE A 129 4.78 -11.26 12.29
N ASN A 130 5.11 -12.32 13.03
CA ASN A 130 6.48 -12.76 13.31
C ASN A 130 6.90 -14.00 12.52
N SER A 131 6.15 -14.36 11.50
CA SER A 131 6.37 -15.54 10.65
C SER A 131 6.47 -15.19 9.17
N VAL A 132 6.76 -13.91 8.85
CA VAL A 132 6.89 -13.51 7.45
C VAL A 132 8.13 -14.16 6.84
N THR A 133 7.99 -14.65 5.60
CA THR A 133 9.08 -15.34 4.90
C THR A 133 9.13 -14.95 3.42
N THR A 134 10.33 -14.96 2.88
CA THR A 134 10.60 -14.78 1.45
C THR A 134 11.79 -15.63 1.04
N ASP A 135 11.92 -15.92 -0.25
CA ASP A 135 13.09 -16.66 -0.78
C ASP A 135 14.22 -15.75 -1.26
N VAL A 136 14.09 -14.44 -1.10
CA VAL A 136 14.97 -13.44 -1.72
C VAL A 136 15.73 -12.64 -0.66
N PRO A 137 17.04 -12.91 -0.44
CA PRO A 137 17.87 -12.17 0.52
C PRO A 137 18.63 -10.99 -0.12
N ALA A 138 18.07 -10.33 -1.11
CA ALA A 138 18.70 -9.20 -1.81
C ALA A 138 17.73 -8.00 -1.90
N HIS A 139 18.13 -6.81 -1.43
CA HIS A 139 17.26 -5.65 -1.23
C HIS A 139 16.42 -5.28 -2.44
N GLY A 140 17.02 -5.01 -3.61
CA GLY A 140 16.27 -4.57 -4.79
C GLY A 140 15.20 -5.56 -5.24
N PRO A 141 15.55 -6.84 -5.53
CA PRO A 141 14.58 -7.86 -5.89
C PRO A 141 13.52 -8.11 -4.83
N ALA A 142 13.91 -8.18 -3.54
CA ALA A 142 12.97 -8.42 -2.45
C ALA A 142 12.00 -7.25 -2.23
N ALA A 143 12.48 -6.00 -2.28
CA ALA A 143 11.63 -4.82 -2.24
C ALA A 143 10.64 -4.81 -3.40
N LYS A 144 11.09 -5.10 -4.63
CA LYS A 144 10.20 -5.26 -5.78
C LYS A 144 9.15 -6.33 -5.52
N PHE A 145 9.55 -7.47 -4.95
CA PHE A 145 8.63 -8.58 -4.67
C PHE A 145 7.56 -8.20 -3.65
N VAL A 146 7.92 -7.53 -2.55
CA VAL A 146 6.96 -7.03 -1.55
C VAL A 146 5.94 -6.07 -2.17
N HIS A 147 6.37 -5.23 -3.13
CA HIS A 147 5.47 -4.26 -3.74
C HIS A 147 4.62 -4.83 -4.88
N THR A 148 5.10 -5.83 -5.62
CA THR A 148 4.48 -6.28 -6.88
C THR A 148 4.07 -7.75 -6.93
N GLY A 149 4.48 -8.56 -5.95
CA GLY A 149 4.30 -10.02 -5.96
C GLY A 149 5.07 -10.71 -7.09
N SER A 150 6.09 -10.05 -7.66
CA SER A 150 6.85 -10.62 -8.80
C SER A 150 8.33 -10.26 -8.76
N LEU A 151 9.16 -11.27 -8.96
CA LEU A 151 10.61 -11.10 -9.08
C LEU A 151 11.07 -10.84 -10.51
N VAL A 152 10.41 -11.45 -11.48
CA VAL A 152 10.90 -11.52 -12.88
C VAL A 152 10.19 -10.49 -13.75
N LEU A 153 8.89 -10.58 -13.86
CA LEU A 153 8.11 -9.73 -14.76
C LEU A 153 7.73 -8.41 -14.10
N PRO A 154 7.75 -7.30 -14.84
CA PRO A 154 7.10 -6.08 -14.38
C PRO A 154 5.61 -6.35 -14.16
N LYS A 155 5.13 -6.26 -12.93
CA LYS A 155 3.71 -6.39 -12.57
C LYS A 155 3.25 -5.13 -11.84
N PRO A 156 1.94 -4.84 -11.84
CA PRO A 156 1.41 -3.71 -11.09
C PRO A 156 1.71 -3.84 -9.60
N SER A 157 1.99 -2.73 -8.96
CA SER A 157 2.21 -2.68 -7.51
C SER A 157 0.92 -2.88 -6.73
N LEU A 158 1.04 -3.25 -5.44
CA LEU A 158 -0.09 -3.38 -4.52
C LEU A 158 -0.99 -2.13 -4.54
N GLY A 159 -0.40 -0.93 -4.47
CA GLY A 159 -1.16 0.33 -4.53
C GLY A 159 -1.91 0.51 -5.85
N SER A 160 -1.34 0.09 -6.98
CA SER A 160 -2.01 0.11 -8.28
C SER A 160 -3.18 -0.88 -8.35
N TRP A 161 -3.05 -2.06 -7.76
CA TRP A 161 -4.15 -3.02 -7.64
C TRP A 161 -5.27 -2.54 -6.72
N VAL A 162 -4.92 -1.90 -5.60
CA VAL A 162 -5.90 -1.29 -4.69
C VAL A 162 -6.68 -0.20 -5.42
N LEU A 163 -6.00 0.68 -6.16
CA LEU A 163 -6.65 1.74 -6.92
C LEU A 163 -7.47 1.17 -8.09
N TYR A 164 -7.01 0.11 -8.76
CA TYR A 164 -7.77 -0.60 -9.78
C TYR A 164 -9.05 -1.22 -9.20
N GLY A 165 -9.00 -1.80 -8.02
CA GLY A 165 -10.16 -2.40 -7.36
C GLY A 165 -11.16 -1.38 -6.84
N LEU A 166 -10.70 -0.41 -6.04
CA LEU A 166 -11.57 0.52 -5.29
C LEU A 166 -11.85 1.85 -6.00
N GLY A 167 -11.06 2.22 -7.02
CA GLY A 167 -11.06 3.60 -7.51
C GLY A 167 -10.56 4.58 -6.46
N SER A 168 -10.81 5.88 -6.65
CA SER A 168 -10.44 6.94 -5.71
C SER A 168 -11.68 7.61 -5.12
N GLU A 169 -11.70 7.87 -3.82
CA GLU A 169 -12.70 8.72 -3.19
C GLU A 169 -12.41 10.21 -3.42
N SER A 170 -11.14 10.55 -3.55
CA SER A 170 -10.73 11.90 -3.92
C SER A 170 -10.93 12.14 -5.41
N GLN A 171 -11.59 13.24 -5.75
CA GLN A 171 -11.74 13.70 -7.13
C GLN A 171 -10.72 14.78 -7.49
N ASP A 172 -9.93 15.23 -6.52
CA ASP A 172 -9.02 16.35 -6.63
C ASP A 172 -7.56 15.99 -6.26
N LEU A 173 -7.31 14.71 -5.88
CA LEU A 173 -5.98 14.20 -5.58
C LEU A 173 -5.76 12.86 -6.26
N PRO A 174 -4.48 12.48 -6.57
CA PRO A 174 -4.19 11.13 -7.02
C PRO A 174 -4.63 10.09 -5.98
N GLY A 175 -5.27 9.03 -6.43
CA GLY A 175 -5.72 7.96 -5.53
C GLY A 175 -4.57 7.13 -4.92
N PHE A 176 -3.38 7.18 -5.52
CA PHE A 176 -2.17 6.56 -5.02
C PHE A 176 -0.99 7.55 -5.06
N ILE A 177 -0.38 7.81 -3.90
CA ILE A 177 0.74 8.73 -3.71
C ILE A 177 1.90 8.00 -3.05
N SER A 178 3.12 8.17 -3.58
CA SER A 178 4.36 7.64 -3.02
C SER A 178 5.31 8.76 -2.62
N MET A 179 5.76 8.76 -1.37
CA MET A 179 6.77 9.67 -0.82
C MET A 179 8.10 8.94 -0.60
N GLY A 180 8.86 8.79 -1.67
CA GLY A 180 10.09 8.01 -1.73
C GLY A 180 9.92 6.67 -2.43
N GLY A 181 11.00 5.89 -2.47
CA GLY A 181 11.04 4.57 -3.06
C GLY A 181 11.24 4.48 -4.57
N GLY A 182 11.45 3.26 -5.04
CA GLY A 182 11.68 2.94 -6.45
C GLY A 182 10.46 3.16 -7.35
N ALA A 183 10.69 3.22 -8.66
CA ALA A 183 9.62 3.37 -9.64
C ALA A 183 8.68 2.15 -9.66
N ASP A 184 9.20 0.96 -9.44
CA ASP A 184 8.47 -0.31 -9.36
C ASP A 184 7.51 -0.39 -8.16
N TRP A 185 7.75 0.38 -7.08
CA TRP A 185 6.84 0.43 -5.92
C TRP A 185 5.49 1.09 -6.21
N ARG A 186 5.40 1.85 -7.30
CA ARG A 186 4.20 2.61 -7.72
C ARG A 186 3.76 2.35 -9.15
N GLN A 187 4.37 1.36 -9.82
CA GLN A 187 4.08 1.09 -11.24
C GLN A 187 2.69 0.46 -11.45
N SER A 188 1.99 0.93 -12.48
CA SER A 188 0.77 0.28 -12.99
C SER A 188 1.06 -0.87 -13.95
N SER A 189 2.26 -0.91 -14.56
CA SER A 189 2.69 -1.93 -15.51
C SER A 189 1.65 -2.15 -16.63
N PHE A 190 1.04 -3.34 -16.70
CA PHE A 190 0.01 -3.65 -17.70
C PHE A 190 -1.40 -3.12 -17.34
N LEU A 191 -1.63 -2.65 -16.13
CA LEU A 191 -2.85 -1.91 -15.82
C LEU A 191 -2.81 -0.53 -16.50
N PRO A 192 -3.95 0.07 -16.84
CA PRO A 192 -3.99 1.43 -17.36
C PRO A 192 -3.19 2.42 -16.52
N SER A 193 -2.52 3.36 -17.17
CA SER A 193 -1.67 4.38 -16.51
C SER A 193 -2.41 5.23 -15.47
N LEU A 194 -3.73 5.26 -15.53
CA LEU A 194 -4.61 5.89 -14.56
C LEU A 194 -4.42 5.36 -13.13
N PHE A 195 -4.00 4.09 -12.99
CA PHE A 195 -3.74 3.44 -11.72
C PHE A 195 -2.27 3.53 -11.28
N GLN A 196 -1.46 4.29 -12.04
CA GLN A 196 -0.06 4.58 -11.69
C GLN A 196 -0.01 5.45 -10.44
N GLY A 197 0.84 5.06 -9.48
CA GLY A 197 1.11 5.89 -8.31
C GLY A 197 1.88 7.17 -8.67
N SER A 198 1.45 8.28 -8.12
CA SER A 198 2.12 9.58 -8.26
C SER A 198 3.30 9.69 -7.31
N ASN A 199 4.47 10.08 -7.82
CA ASN A 199 5.63 10.36 -6.99
C ASN A 199 5.50 11.77 -6.39
N ALA A 200 5.53 11.87 -5.08
CA ALA A 200 5.57 13.14 -4.37
C ALA A 200 7.00 13.41 -3.87
N ASN A 201 7.62 14.45 -4.40
CA ASN A 201 8.95 14.90 -4.00
C ASN A 201 8.86 15.73 -2.71
N PHE A 202 8.27 15.12 -1.68
CA PHE A 202 8.04 15.76 -0.40
C PHE A 202 9.28 15.73 0.48
N ASN A 203 9.64 16.88 0.99
CA ASN A 203 10.48 17.03 2.17
C ASN A 203 9.92 18.17 3.05
N ARG A 204 10.31 18.20 4.33
CA ARG A 204 9.76 19.13 5.33
C ARG A 204 9.88 20.61 4.94
N SER A 205 10.90 20.97 4.17
CA SER A 205 11.16 22.34 3.70
C SER A 205 10.54 22.65 2.34
N SER A 206 10.03 21.63 1.62
CA SER A 206 9.46 21.83 0.29
C SER A 206 8.24 22.75 0.32
N PRO A 207 8.14 23.69 -0.62
CA PRO A 207 6.90 24.40 -0.85
C PRO A 207 5.80 23.41 -1.27
N PRO A 208 4.60 23.45 -0.67
CA PRO A 208 3.53 22.47 -0.94
C PRO A 208 3.14 22.38 -2.42
N ASN A 209 3.20 23.49 -3.13
CA ASN A 209 2.89 23.58 -4.56
C ASN A 209 3.97 22.96 -5.49
N LYS A 210 5.12 22.54 -4.96
CA LYS A 210 6.22 21.91 -5.72
C LYS A 210 6.37 20.42 -5.41
N VAL A 211 5.56 19.88 -4.52
CA VAL A 211 5.67 18.49 -4.07
C VAL A 211 5.30 17.49 -5.18
N LEU A 212 4.21 17.75 -5.90
CA LEU A 212 3.86 16.95 -7.07
C LEU A 212 4.49 17.56 -8.33
N PRO A 213 5.25 16.77 -9.10
CA PRO A 213 5.88 17.28 -10.34
C PRO A 213 4.82 17.66 -11.36
N ASN A 214 5.12 18.70 -12.14
CA ASN A 214 4.27 19.20 -13.23
C ASN A 214 2.86 19.65 -12.80
N LEU A 215 2.65 19.96 -11.52
CA LEU A 215 1.36 20.41 -11.01
C LEU A 215 1.03 21.83 -11.52
N TYR A 216 2.04 22.67 -11.68
CA TYR A 216 1.91 24.04 -12.20
C TYR A 216 2.70 24.20 -13.48
N SER A 217 2.15 24.95 -14.45
CA SER A 217 2.89 25.37 -15.63
C SER A 217 3.77 26.58 -15.28
N GLU A 218 5.03 26.53 -15.68
CA GLU A 218 5.93 27.70 -15.57
C GLU A 218 5.65 28.76 -16.64
N PHE A 219 4.88 28.39 -17.67
CA PHE A 219 4.69 29.23 -18.89
C PHE A 219 3.30 29.86 -19.00
N THR A 220 2.32 29.42 -18.20
CA THR A 220 0.93 29.86 -18.31
C THR A 220 0.32 30.10 -16.93
N SER A 221 -0.52 31.15 -16.81
CA SER A 221 -1.30 31.38 -15.60
C SER A 221 -2.42 30.34 -15.45
N ASN A 222 -2.91 30.14 -14.21
CA ASN A 222 -4.03 29.26 -13.93
C ASN A 222 -5.28 29.58 -14.74
N GLU A 223 -5.53 30.87 -15.02
CA GLU A 223 -6.66 31.29 -15.83
C GLU A 223 -6.52 30.86 -17.29
N VAL A 224 -5.31 30.99 -17.86
CA VAL A 224 -5.02 30.52 -19.22
C VAL A 224 -5.13 29.03 -19.31
N GLN A 225 -4.61 28.25 -18.31
CA GLN A 225 -4.76 26.80 -18.26
C GLN A 225 -6.22 26.37 -18.20
N LYS A 226 -7.04 27.02 -17.37
CA LYS A 226 -8.48 26.77 -17.30
C LYS A 226 -9.15 26.96 -18.66
N ASN A 227 -8.87 28.08 -19.31
CA ASN A 227 -9.42 28.38 -20.63
C ASN A 227 -8.99 27.37 -21.70
N GLN A 228 -7.75 26.87 -21.65
CA GLN A 228 -7.26 25.77 -22.52
C GLN A 228 -8.00 24.46 -22.29
N ILE A 229 -8.25 24.08 -21.04
CA ILE A 229 -9.01 22.89 -20.69
C ILE A 229 -10.46 23.01 -21.17
N ASP A 230 -11.10 24.14 -20.92
CA ASP A 230 -12.48 24.41 -21.34
C ASP A 230 -12.62 24.40 -22.87
N LEU A 231 -11.62 24.94 -23.59
CA LEU A 231 -11.56 24.86 -25.06
C LEU A 231 -11.40 23.41 -25.53
N SER A 232 -10.49 22.67 -24.91
CA SER A 232 -10.27 21.24 -25.25
C SER A 232 -11.54 20.42 -25.09
N LYS A 233 -12.32 20.66 -24.02
CA LYS A 233 -13.64 20.01 -23.80
C LYS A 233 -14.63 20.35 -24.92
N LYS A 234 -14.73 21.60 -25.28
CA LYS A 234 -15.64 22.05 -26.37
C LYS A 234 -15.25 21.41 -27.70
N LEU A 235 -13.96 21.36 -28.01
CA LEU A 235 -13.47 20.71 -29.23
C LEU A 235 -13.74 19.22 -29.23
N ASN A 236 -13.59 18.53 -28.07
CA ASN A 236 -13.89 17.11 -27.95
C ASN A 236 -15.39 16.82 -28.16
N LEU A 237 -16.28 17.61 -27.56
CA LEU A 237 -17.72 17.48 -27.78
C LEU A 237 -18.10 17.63 -29.26
N LEU A 238 -17.47 18.57 -29.98
CA LEU A 238 -17.67 18.78 -31.42
C LEU A 238 -17.10 17.57 -32.23
N HIS A 239 -15.99 16.98 -31.77
CA HIS A 239 -15.40 15.80 -32.39
C HIS A 239 -16.30 14.56 -32.21
N GLU A 240 -16.81 14.31 -31.01
CA GLU A 240 -17.73 13.23 -30.69
C GLU A 240 -19.05 13.28 -31.48
N GLN A 241 -19.52 14.48 -31.84
CA GLN A 241 -20.69 14.66 -32.70
C GLN A 241 -20.44 14.23 -34.16
N ARG A 242 -19.17 14.17 -34.59
CA ARG A 242 -18.78 13.88 -35.99
C ARG A 242 -18.16 12.49 -36.17
N VAL A 243 -17.54 11.95 -35.14
CA VAL A 243 -16.78 10.67 -35.17
C VAL A 243 -17.21 9.86 -33.96
N GLN A 244 -17.07 8.53 -34.01
CA GLN A 244 -17.33 7.65 -32.85
C GLN A 244 -16.45 8.09 -31.66
N LYS A 245 -17.00 7.90 -30.45
CA LYS A 245 -16.36 8.22 -29.17
C LYS A 245 -14.91 7.72 -29.12
N ASP A 246 -13.97 8.63 -28.91
CA ASP A 246 -12.55 8.35 -28.71
C ASP A 246 -12.23 8.27 -27.22
N GLU A 247 -12.19 7.05 -26.68
CA GLU A 247 -11.94 6.78 -25.27
C GLU A 247 -10.55 7.26 -24.81
N GLN A 248 -9.55 7.23 -25.70
CA GLN A 248 -8.19 7.70 -25.38
C GLN A 248 -8.14 9.21 -25.24
N LEU A 249 -8.83 9.94 -26.11
CA LEU A 249 -8.93 11.40 -26.05
C LEU A 249 -9.71 11.83 -24.80
N GLU A 250 -10.81 11.17 -24.49
CA GLU A 250 -11.59 11.43 -23.27
C GLU A 250 -10.76 11.20 -22.00
N ALA A 251 -10.04 10.09 -21.92
CA ALA A 251 -9.13 9.80 -20.81
C ALA A 251 -8.04 10.87 -20.64
N ARG A 252 -7.51 11.37 -21.75
CA ARG A 252 -6.49 12.44 -21.74
C ARG A 252 -7.05 13.77 -21.24
N ILE A 253 -8.25 14.16 -21.66
CA ILE A 253 -8.92 15.38 -21.17
C ILE A 253 -9.21 15.27 -19.68
N LYS A 254 -9.76 14.14 -19.23
CA LYS A 254 -9.97 13.86 -17.79
C LYS A 254 -8.69 13.96 -16.98
N SER A 255 -7.56 13.50 -17.52
CA SER A 255 -6.26 13.64 -16.87
C SER A 255 -5.82 15.09 -16.72
N PHE A 256 -6.05 15.94 -17.73
CA PHE A 256 -5.75 17.38 -17.63
C PHE A 256 -6.67 18.10 -16.64
N GLU A 257 -7.95 17.73 -16.60
CA GLU A 257 -8.90 18.29 -15.63
C GLU A 257 -8.52 17.94 -14.20
N LEU A 258 -8.16 16.67 -13.96
CA LEU A 258 -7.67 16.22 -12.67
C LEU A 258 -6.41 16.98 -12.28
N ALA A 259 -5.43 17.10 -13.19
CA ALA A 259 -4.20 17.85 -12.92
C ALA A 259 -4.47 19.31 -12.54
N PHE A 260 -5.45 19.97 -13.18
CA PHE A 260 -5.83 21.33 -12.84
C PHE A 260 -6.51 21.43 -11.46
N LYS A 261 -7.47 20.53 -11.16
CA LYS A 261 -8.13 20.48 -9.84
C LYS A 261 -7.13 20.20 -8.72
N MET A 262 -6.13 19.37 -9.01
CA MET A 262 -5.05 19.03 -8.05
C MET A 262 -4.23 20.24 -7.60
N GLN A 263 -4.14 21.32 -8.38
CA GLN A 263 -3.30 22.48 -8.03
C GLN A 263 -3.65 23.07 -6.66
N ALA A 264 -4.92 23.29 -6.39
CA ALA A 264 -5.36 23.82 -5.10
C ALA A 264 -5.39 22.74 -4.00
N ALA A 265 -5.99 21.59 -4.30
CA ALA A 265 -6.19 20.51 -3.36
C ALA A 265 -4.86 19.88 -2.88
N ALA A 266 -3.90 19.64 -3.80
CA ALA A 266 -2.60 19.12 -3.44
C ALA A 266 -1.80 20.12 -2.61
N THR A 267 -1.80 21.40 -2.99
CA THR A 267 -1.13 22.45 -2.21
C THR A 267 -1.63 22.47 -0.77
N ASP A 268 -2.95 22.35 -0.57
CA ASP A 268 -3.53 22.25 0.77
C ASP A 268 -3.14 20.95 1.48
N ALA A 269 -3.31 19.81 0.83
CA ALA A 269 -3.07 18.49 1.43
C ALA A 269 -1.62 18.30 1.90
N PHE A 270 -0.64 18.77 1.12
CA PHE A 270 0.78 18.67 1.45
C PHE A 270 1.28 19.75 2.40
N ASP A 271 0.49 20.78 2.72
CA ASP A 271 0.89 21.79 3.69
C ASP A 271 0.56 21.37 5.13
N PHE A 272 1.40 20.53 5.70
CA PHE A 272 1.25 20.09 7.10
C PHE A 272 1.35 21.23 8.12
N ARG A 273 1.91 22.40 7.75
CA ARG A 273 2.01 23.58 8.61
C ARG A 273 0.67 24.24 8.92
N LYS A 274 -0.39 23.81 8.22
CA LYS A 274 -1.78 24.20 8.53
C LYS A 274 -2.37 23.45 9.73
N GLU A 275 -1.71 22.39 10.19
CA GLU A 275 -2.10 21.70 11.41
C GLU A 275 -1.74 22.53 12.65
N SER A 276 -2.37 22.21 13.79
CA SER A 276 -2.03 22.86 15.05
C SER A 276 -0.57 22.57 15.44
N GLU A 277 0.05 23.51 16.13
CA GLU A 277 1.43 23.31 16.61
C GLU A 277 1.55 22.06 17.49
N SER A 278 0.55 21.78 18.34
CA SER A 278 0.51 20.57 19.16
C SER A 278 0.52 19.30 18.30
N THR A 279 -0.29 19.23 17.23
CA THR A 279 -0.28 18.10 16.30
C THR A 279 1.09 17.94 15.64
N ILE A 280 1.68 19.04 15.15
CA ILE A 280 3.01 18.98 14.51
C ILE A 280 4.08 18.48 15.50
N GLN A 281 4.01 18.90 16.78
CA GLN A 281 4.94 18.46 17.82
C GLN A 281 4.75 16.99 18.17
N GLU A 282 3.52 16.46 18.18
CA GLU A 282 3.24 15.04 18.43
C GLU A 282 3.90 14.13 17.37
N TYR A 283 3.87 14.51 16.08
CA TYR A 283 4.56 13.80 15.01
C TYR A 283 6.08 14.01 15.02
N GLY A 284 6.57 14.95 15.82
CA GLY A 284 7.99 15.28 15.95
C GLY A 284 8.53 16.15 14.81
N THR A 285 9.82 16.46 14.91
CA THR A 285 10.49 17.39 13.99
C THR A 285 11.22 16.71 12.82
N THR A 286 11.12 15.39 12.71
CA THR A 286 11.81 14.62 11.68
C THR A 286 11.13 14.76 10.31
N GLU A 287 11.88 14.42 9.25
CA GLU A 287 11.35 14.31 7.90
C GLU A 287 10.21 13.28 7.82
N LEU A 288 10.39 12.13 8.49
CA LEU A 288 9.38 11.08 8.52
C LEU A 288 8.12 11.54 9.27
N GLY A 289 8.25 12.31 10.35
CA GLY A 289 7.11 12.88 11.06
C GLY A 289 6.25 13.75 10.14
N ALA A 290 6.88 14.62 9.36
CA ALA A 290 6.17 15.43 8.38
C ALA A 290 5.50 14.57 7.28
N LYS A 291 6.18 13.52 6.76
CA LYS A 291 5.60 12.59 5.78
C LYS A 291 4.38 11.86 6.33
N LEU A 292 4.44 11.38 7.57
CA LEU A 292 3.33 10.66 8.21
C LEU A 292 2.15 11.58 8.52
N LEU A 293 2.40 12.81 8.93
CA LEU A 293 1.36 13.82 9.10
C LEU A 293 0.67 14.15 7.76
N VAL A 294 1.45 14.29 6.69
CA VAL A 294 0.89 14.45 5.33
C VAL A 294 0.11 13.19 4.92
N ALA A 295 0.58 11.99 5.21
CA ALA A 295 -0.14 10.76 4.90
C ALA A 295 -1.52 10.70 5.56
N ARG A 296 -1.62 11.09 6.84
CA ARG A 296 -2.91 11.23 7.54
C ARG A 296 -3.82 12.24 6.81
N ARG A 297 -3.30 13.41 6.45
CA ARG A 297 -4.04 14.43 5.70
C ARG A 297 -4.52 13.93 4.33
N LEU A 298 -3.72 13.11 3.66
CA LEU A 298 -4.06 12.54 2.36
C LEU A 298 -5.21 11.51 2.47
N VAL A 299 -5.14 10.57 3.44
CA VAL A 299 -6.22 9.58 3.62
C VAL A 299 -7.51 10.24 4.10
N GLU A 300 -7.44 11.27 4.94
CA GLU A 300 -8.58 12.10 5.35
C GLU A 300 -9.28 12.77 4.15
N ARG A 301 -8.56 13.01 3.06
CA ARG A 301 -9.06 13.57 1.79
C ARG A 301 -9.39 12.52 0.72
N GLY A 302 -9.46 11.25 1.10
CA GLY A 302 -9.90 10.17 0.23
C GLY A 302 -8.80 9.57 -0.67
N VAL A 303 -7.51 9.80 -0.41
CA VAL A 303 -6.43 9.08 -1.07
C VAL A 303 -6.43 7.63 -0.59
N ARG A 304 -6.48 6.68 -1.54
CA ARG A 304 -6.63 5.24 -1.24
C ARG A 304 -5.35 4.58 -0.75
N PHE A 305 -4.22 4.97 -1.30
CA PHE A 305 -2.95 4.34 -0.99
C PHE A 305 -1.84 5.38 -0.84
N VAL A 306 -1.20 5.41 0.31
CA VAL A 306 -0.04 6.26 0.57
C VAL A 306 1.14 5.37 0.89
N GLN A 307 2.16 5.40 0.02
CA GLN A 307 3.43 4.70 0.19
C GLN A 307 4.46 5.65 0.77
N ILE A 308 5.14 5.23 1.83
CA ILE A 308 6.21 6.01 2.47
C ILE A 308 7.45 5.15 2.62
N GLU A 309 8.58 5.63 2.16
CA GLU A 309 9.86 5.02 2.45
C GLU A 309 10.40 5.52 3.80
N ALA A 310 10.67 4.58 4.70
CA ALA A 310 11.31 4.77 6.01
C ALA A 310 12.57 3.91 6.11
N GLY A 311 13.55 4.20 5.27
CA GLY A 311 14.74 3.38 5.03
C GLY A 311 15.84 3.52 6.09
N GLY A 312 16.97 2.91 5.78
CA GLY A 312 18.18 2.97 6.61
C GLY A 312 18.35 1.79 7.57
N TRP A 313 17.70 0.63 7.28
CA TRP A 313 17.71 -0.54 8.16
C TRP A 313 18.79 -1.58 7.83
N ASP A 314 19.67 -1.33 6.86
CA ASP A 314 20.74 -2.26 6.47
C ASP A 314 21.90 -2.27 7.48
N HIS A 315 21.69 -2.88 8.63
CA HIS A 315 22.59 -2.82 9.78
C HIS A 315 23.52 -4.04 9.86
N HIS A 316 24.53 -4.07 9.00
CA HIS A 316 25.59 -5.09 9.03
C HIS A 316 26.59 -4.94 10.17
N GLN A 317 26.58 -3.80 10.85
CA GLN A 317 27.45 -3.48 12.00
C GLN A 317 26.71 -2.58 12.99
N ASN A 318 27.21 -2.51 14.23
CA ASN A 318 26.75 -1.59 15.27
C ASN A 318 25.22 -1.62 15.47
N VAL A 319 24.63 -2.82 15.60
CA VAL A 319 23.16 -2.99 15.72
C VAL A 319 22.59 -2.10 16.82
N LEU A 320 23.21 -2.07 18.01
CA LEU A 320 22.72 -1.26 19.12
C LEU A 320 22.55 0.22 18.72
N GLN A 321 23.60 0.81 18.18
CA GLN A 321 23.57 2.24 17.80
C GLN A 321 22.62 2.49 16.62
N ASN A 322 22.69 1.65 15.60
CA ASN A 322 21.95 1.85 14.37
C ASN A 322 20.44 1.61 14.56
N VAL A 323 20.03 0.56 15.29
CA VAL A 323 18.60 0.32 15.57
C VAL A 323 18.05 1.39 16.52
N THR A 324 18.82 1.85 17.51
CA THR A 324 18.42 2.98 18.35
C THR A 324 18.16 4.23 17.52
N ARG A 325 19.03 4.54 16.56
CA ARG A 325 18.89 5.71 15.67
C ARG A 325 17.70 5.59 14.73
N THR A 326 17.61 4.47 13.97
CA THR A 326 16.53 4.28 12.99
C THR A 326 15.19 3.99 13.65
N GLY A 327 15.17 3.20 14.74
CA GLY A 327 13.99 2.95 15.55
C GLY A 327 13.45 4.24 16.17
N GLY A 328 14.32 5.03 16.81
CA GLY A 328 13.93 6.33 17.38
C GLY A 328 13.39 7.33 16.35
N ALA A 329 13.87 7.25 15.10
CA ALA A 329 13.36 8.13 14.04
C ALA A 329 11.92 7.79 13.62
N ILE A 330 11.48 6.53 13.75
CA ILE A 330 10.12 6.10 13.40
C ILE A 330 9.18 5.99 14.59
N ASP A 331 9.68 5.77 15.79
CA ASP A 331 8.91 5.47 16.99
C ASP A 331 7.86 6.56 17.31
N THR A 332 8.32 7.79 17.51
CA THR A 332 7.43 8.92 17.82
C THR A 332 6.40 9.18 16.71
N PRO A 333 6.79 9.35 15.44
CA PRO A 333 5.82 9.73 14.41
C PRO A 333 4.84 8.62 14.05
N VAL A 334 5.23 7.36 14.18
CA VAL A 334 4.32 6.23 13.92
C VAL A 334 3.31 6.07 15.06
N ALA A 335 3.74 6.19 16.32
CA ALA A 335 2.83 6.19 17.45
C ALA A 335 1.84 7.37 17.39
N ALA A 336 2.31 8.56 16.99
CA ALA A 336 1.47 9.72 16.77
C ALA A 336 0.44 9.50 15.65
N LEU A 337 0.86 8.89 14.53
CA LEU A 337 -0.05 8.56 13.42
C LEU A 337 -1.19 7.64 13.88
N ILE A 338 -0.87 6.56 14.60
CA ILE A 338 -1.88 5.60 15.10
C ILE A 338 -2.86 6.31 16.03
N LYS A 339 -2.34 7.11 16.96
CA LYS A 339 -3.15 7.86 17.91
C LYS A 339 -4.03 8.90 17.22
N ASP A 340 -3.47 9.72 16.33
CA ASP A 340 -4.21 10.78 15.60
C ASP A 340 -5.32 10.20 14.73
N LEU A 341 -5.06 9.09 14.02
CA LEU A 341 -6.10 8.39 13.26
C LEU A 341 -7.20 7.81 14.18
N LYS A 342 -6.83 7.29 15.36
CA LYS A 342 -7.79 6.78 16.34
C LYS A 342 -8.65 7.89 16.91
N ASP A 343 -8.04 8.99 17.33
CA ASP A 343 -8.73 10.15 17.92
C ASP A 343 -9.69 10.82 16.92
N ARG A 344 -9.39 10.74 15.62
CA ARG A 344 -10.25 11.22 14.51
C ARG A 344 -11.30 10.20 14.05
N GLY A 345 -11.30 8.99 14.60
CA GLY A 345 -12.20 7.92 14.12
C GLY A 345 -11.85 7.38 12.73
N LEU A 346 -10.63 7.59 12.27
CA LEU A 346 -10.14 7.15 10.95
C LEU A 346 -9.37 5.83 11.00
N LEU A 347 -8.93 5.38 12.19
CA LEU A 347 -8.10 4.17 12.31
C LEU A 347 -8.84 2.91 11.82
N ASP A 348 -10.12 2.77 12.14
CA ASP A 348 -10.92 1.62 11.70
C ASP A 348 -11.04 1.50 10.17
N SER A 349 -10.94 2.63 9.47
CA SER A 349 -11.04 2.69 8.00
C SER A 349 -9.68 2.84 7.30
N THR A 350 -8.58 2.96 8.04
CA THR A 350 -7.23 3.13 7.49
C THR A 350 -6.35 1.99 7.95
N LEU A 351 -5.89 1.16 7.01
CA LEU A 351 -4.92 0.11 7.27
C LEU A 351 -3.52 0.70 7.26
N ILE A 352 -2.82 0.63 8.39
CA ILE A 352 -1.40 0.98 8.49
C ILE A 352 -0.60 -0.30 8.41
N ILE A 353 0.45 -0.31 7.58
CA ILE A 353 1.37 -1.42 7.40
C ILE A 353 2.79 -0.93 7.61
N TRP A 354 3.57 -1.66 8.39
CA TRP A 354 5.01 -1.45 8.53
C TRP A 354 5.76 -2.76 8.34
N GLY A 355 6.84 -2.73 7.60
CA GLY A 355 7.74 -3.86 7.41
C GLY A 355 8.76 -3.59 6.33
N GLY A 356 9.76 -4.47 6.25
CA GLY A 356 10.79 -4.43 5.23
C GLY A 356 10.66 -5.59 4.26
N GLU A 357 11.73 -5.84 3.52
CA GLU A 357 11.77 -6.81 2.43
C GLU A 357 12.22 -8.22 2.83
N PHE A 358 12.95 -8.37 3.95
CA PHE A 358 13.37 -9.65 4.57
C PHE A 358 13.89 -9.39 6.00
N GLY A 359 14.38 -10.41 6.68
CA GLY A 359 14.89 -10.32 8.05
C GLY A 359 16.42 -10.32 8.12
N ARG A 360 16.92 -10.55 9.33
CA ARG A 360 18.36 -10.55 9.64
C ARG A 360 18.78 -11.82 10.33
N THR A 361 20.04 -12.20 10.15
CA THR A 361 20.59 -13.43 10.73
C THR A 361 20.60 -13.39 12.26
N VAL A 362 20.45 -14.58 12.87
CA VAL A 362 20.59 -14.78 14.32
C VAL A 362 22.04 -14.58 14.78
N SER A 363 22.99 -14.54 13.87
CA SER A 363 24.44 -14.50 14.12
C SER A 363 25.06 -13.22 13.58
N THR A 364 26.22 -12.88 14.13
CA THR A 364 27.11 -11.84 13.60
C THR A 364 28.25 -12.47 12.77
N ALA A 365 28.95 -11.64 11.98
CA ALA A 365 30.17 -12.05 11.31
C ALA A 365 31.31 -12.14 12.35
N GLY A 366 31.83 -13.36 12.57
CA GLY A 366 32.87 -13.61 13.57
C GLY A 366 32.34 -13.63 15.02
N ARG A 367 33.17 -13.17 15.95
CA ARG A 367 32.86 -13.16 17.38
C ARG A 367 31.96 -12.00 17.76
N VAL A 368 31.08 -12.23 18.74
CA VAL A 368 30.22 -11.18 19.30
C VAL A 368 31.06 -10.11 19.99
N ASN A 369 30.78 -8.86 19.63
CA ASN A 369 31.41 -7.66 20.21
C ASN A 369 30.48 -6.45 20.09
N GLU A 370 30.91 -5.27 20.54
CA GLU A 370 30.10 -4.04 20.51
C GLU A 370 29.76 -3.55 19.11
N GLN A 371 30.53 -3.92 18.09
CA GLN A 371 30.31 -3.58 16.69
C GLN A 371 29.48 -4.64 15.94
N SER A 372 29.01 -5.68 16.63
CA SER A 372 28.25 -6.74 16.00
C SER A 372 27.03 -6.20 15.24
N GLY A 373 26.82 -6.81 14.07
CA GLY A 373 25.69 -6.55 13.20
C GLY A 373 25.09 -7.85 12.70
N ARG A 374 24.15 -7.76 11.78
CA ARG A 374 23.44 -8.92 11.23
C ARG A 374 23.43 -8.87 9.72
N ASP A 375 23.65 -10.01 9.09
CA ASP A 375 23.52 -10.14 7.64
C ASP A 375 22.08 -10.43 7.21
N HIS A 376 21.85 -10.51 5.91
CA HIS A 376 20.55 -10.78 5.31
C HIS A 376 20.05 -12.18 5.65
N HIS A 377 18.76 -12.29 5.96
CA HIS A 377 18.11 -13.57 6.25
C HIS A 377 16.67 -13.54 5.74
N SER A 378 16.36 -14.44 4.80
CA SER A 378 15.06 -14.43 4.12
C SER A 378 14.02 -15.35 4.77
N LYS A 379 14.45 -16.28 5.64
CA LYS A 379 13.59 -17.35 6.15
C LYS A 379 12.55 -16.88 7.16
N VAL A 380 12.83 -15.78 7.87
CA VAL A 380 11.87 -15.20 8.82
C VAL A 380 12.15 -13.72 9.03
N PHE A 381 11.08 -12.94 9.12
CA PHE A 381 11.12 -11.54 9.51
C PHE A 381 9.77 -11.11 10.11
N SER A 382 9.74 -9.90 10.65
CA SER A 382 8.53 -9.34 11.25
C SER A 382 7.99 -8.17 10.44
N MET A 383 6.67 -8.15 10.33
CA MET A 383 5.87 -7.01 9.91
C MET A 383 4.84 -6.73 10.99
N TRP A 384 4.20 -5.57 10.94
CA TRP A 384 2.99 -5.35 11.72
C TRP A 384 1.96 -4.55 10.93
N MET A 385 0.71 -4.70 11.33
CA MET A 385 -0.44 -3.98 10.81
C MET A 385 -1.22 -3.35 11.95
N ALA A 386 -1.93 -2.24 11.66
CA ALA A 386 -2.83 -1.59 12.61
C ALA A 386 -4.03 -0.98 11.89
N GLY A 387 -5.17 -0.94 12.55
CA GLY A 387 -6.39 -0.37 11.99
C GLY A 387 -6.98 -1.15 10.80
N GLY A 388 -7.87 -0.53 10.02
CA GLY A 388 -8.43 -1.12 8.81
C GLY A 388 -9.13 -2.46 8.98
N GLY A 389 -9.58 -2.81 10.19
CA GLY A 389 -10.22 -4.09 10.48
C GLY A 389 -9.25 -5.21 10.87
N VAL A 390 -8.00 -4.87 11.19
CA VAL A 390 -7.06 -5.81 11.80
C VAL A 390 -7.32 -5.90 13.31
N LYS A 391 -7.20 -7.10 13.88
CA LYS A 391 -7.24 -7.29 15.33
C LYS A 391 -5.98 -6.71 15.97
N GLY A 392 -6.14 -5.69 16.80
CA GLY A 392 -5.02 -5.11 17.56
C GLY A 392 -4.68 -5.93 18.79
N GLY A 393 -3.49 -5.68 19.35
CA GLY A 393 -3.00 -6.32 20.57
C GLY A 393 -2.71 -7.82 20.42
N MET A 394 -2.36 -8.28 19.22
CA MET A 394 -2.11 -9.69 18.99
C MET A 394 -0.80 -9.97 18.27
N ARG A 395 -0.37 -11.21 18.31
CA ARG A 395 0.72 -11.75 17.52
C ARG A 395 0.18 -12.87 16.64
N TYR A 396 0.57 -12.86 15.37
CA TYR A 396 0.27 -13.89 14.39
C TYR A 396 1.56 -14.56 13.94
N GLY A 397 1.54 -15.90 13.94
CA GLY A 397 2.67 -16.72 13.59
C GLY A 397 3.85 -16.58 14.59
N LYS A 398 4.83 -17.44 14.43
CA LYS A 398 5.96 -17.52 15.35
C LYS A 398 7.21 -18.01 14.63
N SER A 399 8.34 -17.41 14.92
CA SER A 399 9.65 -17.97 14.62
C SER A 399 10.09 -18.94 15.71
N ASP A 400 11.11 -19.74 15.44
CA ASP A 400 11.70 -20.68 16.42
C ASP A 400 12.30 -19.95 17.63
N ASP A 401 12.82 -20.70 18.59
CA ASP A 401 13.29 -20.17 19.88
C ASP A 401 14.45 -19.16 19.77
N ILE A 402 15.17 -19.17 18.65
CA ILE A 402 16.24 -18.22 18.36
C ILE A 402 15.93 -17.28 17.20
N GLY A 403 14.79 -17.43 16.53
CA GLY A 403 14.36 -16.57 15.39
C GLY A 403 15.09 -16.88 14.09
N LYS A 404 15.50 -18.13 13.85
CA LYS A 404 16.20 -18.56 12.64
C LYS A 404 15.23 -19.01 11.54
N GLU A 405 14.16 -19.71 11.90
CA GLU A 405 13.18 -20.26 10.96
C GLU A 405 11.76 -19.97 11.44
N VAL A 406 10.79 -20.06 10.54
CA VAL A 406 9.37 -20.03 10.94
C VAL A 406 8.99 -21.34 11.64
N ALA A 407 8.36 -21.24 12.81
CA ALA A 407 7.88 -22.38 13.58
C ALA A 407 6.37 -22.60 13.47
N GLU A 408 5.58 -21.51 13.40
CA GLU A 408 4.12 -21.56 13.35
C GLU A 408 3.58 -20.55 12.35
N ASP A 409 2.51 -20.91 11.62
CA ASP A 409 1.74 -20.08 10.70
C ASP A 409 2.61 -19.25 9.73
N PRO A 410 3.33 -19.91 8.81
CA PRO A 410 4.15 -19.20 7.83
C PRO A 410 3.32 -18.19 7.03
N PHE A 411 3.87 -17.00 6.84
CA PHE A 411 3.21 -15.90 6.17
C PHE A 411 4.09 -15.38 5.03
N THR A 412 3.76 -15.76 3.80
CA THR A 412 4.53 -15.37 2.62
C THR A 412 4.18 -13.95 2.16
N VAL A 413 4.98 -13.38 1.27
CA VAL A 413 4.66 -12.10 0.61
C VAL A 413 3.32 -12.18 -0.15
N HIS A 414 2.96 -13.33 -0.70
CA HIS A 414 1.66 -13.48 -1.36
C HIS A 414 0.49 -13.57 -0.37
N ASP A 415 0.71 -14.14 0.83
CA ASP A 415 -0.28 -14.15 1.90
C ASP A 415 -0.50 -12.74 2.47
N PHE A 416 0.58 -11.95 2.58
CA PHE A 416 0.50 -10.53 2.87
C PHE A 416 -0.40 -9.81 1.87
N HIS A 417 -0.19 -9.98 0.57
CA HIS A 417 -1.02 -9.38 -0.46
C HIS A 417 -2.47 -9.85 -0.42
N ALA A 418 -2.70 -11.17 -0.26
CA ALA A 418 -4.04 -11.74 -0.15
C ALA A 418 -4.79 -11.18 1.06
N THR A 419 -4.12 -11.04 2.18
CA THR A 419 -4.69 -10.53 3.44
C THR A 419 -5.00 -9.03 3.35
N VAL A 420 -4.11 -8.22 2.78
CA VAL A 420 -4.37 -6.78 2.55
C VAL A 420 -5.56 -6.60 1.61
N LEU A 421 -5.64 -7.35 0.51
CA LEU A 421 -6.79 -7.28 -0.40
C LEU A 421 -8.08 -7.73 0.29
N ARG A 422 -8.02 -8.75 1.16
CA ARG A 422 -9.20 -9.20 1.92
C ARG A 422 -9.68 -8.14 2.92
N LEU A 423 -8.77 -7.45 3.63
CA LEU A 423 -9.10 -6.33 4.52
C LEU A 423 -9.77 -5.17 3.77
N LEU A 424 -9.42 -4.96 2.50
CA LEU A 424 -10.02 -3.99 1.58
C LEU A 424 -11.30 -4.50 0.89
N GLY A 425 -11.78 -5.70 1.25
CA GLY A 425 -13.04 -6.26 0.75
C GLY A 425 -12.95 -7.02 -0.56
N PHE A 426 -11.77 -7.51 -0.94
CA PHE A 426 -11.59 -8.32 -2.13
C PHE A 426 -11.32 -9.79 -1.83
N ASP A 427 -11.83 -10.63 -2.70
CA ASP A 427 -11.28 -11.97 -2.94
C ASP A 427 -10.11 -11.79 -3.92
N HIS A 428 -8.88 -11.98 -3.43
CA HIS A 428 -7.66 -11.79 -4.22
C HIS A 428 -7.61 -12.69 -5.47
N THR A 429 -8.36 -13.81 -5.47
CA THR A 429 -8.42 -14.72 -6.60
C THR A 429 -9.35 -14.22 -7.72
N LYS A 430 -10.27 -13.30 -7.40
CA LYS A 430 -11.26 -12.73 -8.31
C LYS A 430 -10.92 -11.31 -8.77
N LEU A 431 -10.01 -10.61 -8.09
CA LEU A 431 -9.52 -9.32 -8.54
C LEU A 431 -8.48 -9.54 -9.63
N THR A 432 -8.94 -9.62 -10.87
CA THR A 432 -8.13 -9.93 -12.05
C THR A 432 -8.16 -8.83 -13.09
N TYR A 433 -7.13 -8.80 -13.93
CA TYR A 433 -7.04 -7.97 -15.12
C TYR A 433 -6.60 -8.82 -16.31
N ARG A 434 -7.37 -8.78 -17.42
CA ARG A 434 -7.05 -9.52 -18.64
C ARG A 434 -6.01 -8.80 -19.45
N TYR A 435 -4.87 -9.45 -19.64
CA TYR A 435 -3.77 -8.90 -20.43
C TYR A 435 -3.10 -10.01 -21.26
N ASN A 436 -2.89 -9.77 -22.55
CA ASN A 436 -2.29 -10.75 -23.48
C ASN A 436 -2.89 -12.16 -23.39
N GLY A 437 -4.23 -12.24 -23.29
CA GLY A 437 -4.95 -13.51 -23.29
C GLY A 437 -4.99 -14.25 -21.94
N ARG A 438 -4.34 -13.74 -20.90
CA ARG A 438 -4.32 -14.31 -19.53
C ARG A 438 -4.96 -13.34 -18.53
N ASP A 439 -5.65 -13.88 -17.53
CA ASP A 439 -6.13 -13.13 -16.39
C ASP A 439 -5.03 -13.08 -15.31
N PHE A 440 -4.51 -11.88 -15.06
CA PHE A 440 -3.50 -11.63 -14.05
C PHE A 440 -4.14 -11.16 -12.73
N ARG A 441 -3.52 -11.52 -11.63
CA ARG A 441 -3.84 -11.03 -10.28
C ARG A 441 -2.55 -10.75 -9.50
N LEU A 442 -2.64 -9.93 -8.45
CA LEU A 442 -1.48 -9.55 -7.64
C LEU A 442 -0.75 -10.76 -7.05
N THR A 443 -1.52 -11.72 -6.53
CA THR A 443 -1.00 -12.92 -5.86
C THR A 443 -0.59 -14.06 -6.80
N ASP A 444 -0.71 -13.89 -8.09
CA ASP A 444 -0.52 -14.95 -9.10
C ASP A 444 -1.32 -16.22 -8.75
N ASN A 445 -0.68 -17.37 -8.61
CA ASN A 445 -1.32 -18.64 -8.23
C ASN A 445 -1.18 -18.95 -6.73
N PHE A 446 -0.72 -17.98 -5.93
CA PHE A 446 -0.37 -18.14 -4.52
C PHE A 446 -1.26 -17.27 -3.63
N GLY A 447 -0.97 -17.29 -2.35
CA GLY A 447 -1.55 -16.42 -1.33
C GLY A 447 -2.73 -17.05 -0.62
N GLU A 448 -2.62 -17.10 0.68
CA GLU A 448 -3.69 -17.48 1.61
C GLU A 448 -4.00 -16.29 2.54
N VAL A 449 -5.28 -16.11 2.85
CA VAL A 449 -5.71 -15.02 3.74
C VAL A 449 -5.51 -15.45 5.19
N ALA A 450 -4.72 -14.71 5.95
CA ALA A 450 -4.60 -14.90 7.40
C ALA A 450 -5.89 -14.41 8.09
N LYS A 451 -6.90 -15.28 8.17
CA LYS A 451 -8.24 -14.94 8.68
C LYS A 451 -8.19 -14.56 10.17
N ASP A 452 -7.27 -15.12 10.91
CA ASP A 452 -7.17 -14.93 12.36
C ASP A 452 -6.81 -13.50 12.78
N ILE A 453 -6.16 -12.74 11.89
CA ILE A 453 -5.86 -11.32 12.15
C ILE A 453 -7.00 -10.36 11.77
N ILE A 454 -8.06 -10.85 11.13
CA ILE A 454 -9.19 -10.02 10.67
C ILE A 454 -10.24 -9.93 11.80
N ALA A 455 -10.67 -8.68 12.13
CA ALA A 455 -11.63 -8.38 13.19
C ALA A 455 -13.09 -8.52 12.75
#